data_d3f37cb3276d87c3fa303c37195c5514
#
_entry.id   d3f37cb3276d87c3fa303c37195c5514
#
_cell.length_a   1.000
_cell.length_b   1.000
_cell.length_c   1.000
_cell.angle_alpha   90.00
_cell.angle_beta   90.00
_cell.angle_gamma   90.00
#
_symmetry.space_group_name_H-M   'P 1'
#
loop_
_entity.id
_entity.type
_entity.pdbx_description
1 polymer ?
#
loop_
_entity_poly.entity_id
_entity_poly.type
_entity_poly.pdbx_seq_one_letter_code
_entity_poly.pdbx_strand_id
1 'polypeptide(L)'
;KMAVYSIDEVLEKVKDQKMKDILSATKTKHETIGDKLHIQLQKYGDETKAPSAMAKGMSWMKTNAKLAMEDSDRVCAGLITDGCNMGVKTLYRYLNEYVAAEEEAQDFCRDIIKLEEHLAEEMKAYL
;
A
#
# COMPACT_ATOMS: atom_id res chain seq x y z
N LYS A 1 -1.59 -2.57 7.56
CA LYS A 1 -0.98 -3.90 7.82
C LYS A 1 -0.74 -4.68 6.55
N MET A 2 -1.67 -4.64 5.66
CA MET A 2 -1.62 -5.45 4.45
C MET A 2 -0.66 -4.89 3.39
N ALA A 3 -0.54 -3.57 3.22
CA ALA A 3 0.47 -2.97 2.36
C ALA A 3 1.89 -3.34 2.83
N VAL A 4 2.12 -3.31 4.13
CA VAL A 4 3.39 -3.72 4.75
C VAL A 4 3.71 -5.18 4.42
N TYR A 5 2.73 -6.06 4.57
CA TYR A 5 2.91 -7.49 4.27
C TYR A 5 3.26 -7.72 2.79
N SER A 6 2.60 -7.03 1.88
CA SER A 6 2.90 -7.12 0.44
C SER A 6 4.30 -6.62 0.10
N ILE A 7 4.71 -5.53 0.71
CA ILE A 7 6.06 -4.99 0.52
C ILE A 7 7.09 -6.00 1.03
N ASP A 8 6.87 -6.62 2.18
CA ASP A 8 7.78 -7.64 2.72
C ASP A 8 7.94 -8.83 1.77
N GLU A 9 6.84 -9.32 1.20
CA GLU A 9 6.91 -10.42 0.24
C GLU A 9 7.68 -10.06 -1.03
N VAL A 10 7.51 -8.85 -1.52
CA VAL A 10 8.19 -8.36 -2.71
C VAL A 10 9.67 -8.08 -2.44
N LEU A 11 10.00 -7.53 -1.26
CA LEU A 11 11.38 -7.21 -0.88
C LEU A 11 12.33 -8.41 -0.95
N GLU A 12 11.84 -9.60 -0.62
CA GLU A 12 12.64 -10.82 -0.71
C GLU A 12 13.08 -11.14 -2.14
N LYS A 13 12.37 -10.65 -3.14
CA LYS A 13 12.59 -10.94 -4.56
C LYS A 13 13.29 -9.83 -5.31
N VAL A 14 13.32 -8.62 -4.77
CA VAL A 14 13.97 -7.46 -5.40
C VAL A 14 15.48 -7.59 -5.30
N LYS A 15 16.19 -7.37 -6.40
CA LYS A 15 17.65 -7.44 -6.48
C LYS A 15 18.31 -6.08 -6.41
N ASP A 16 17.71 -5.06 -7.00
CA ASP A 16 18.24 -3.70 -7.01
C ASP A 16 18.20 -3.07 -5.62
N GLN A 17 19.35 -2.59 -5.15
CA GLN A 17 19.46 -2.05 -3.80
C GLN A 17 18.67 -0.73 -3.62
N LYS A 18 18.67 0.14 -4.62
CA LYS A 18 17.91 1.39 -4.58
C LYS A 18 16.41 1.12 -4.51
N MET A 19 15.94 0.15 -5.26
CA MET A 19 14.54 -0.29 -5.21
C MET A 19 14.19 -0.86 -3.83
N LYS A 20 15.07 -1.67 -3.24
CA LYS A 20 14.90 -2.16 -1.86
C LYS A 20 14.79 -1.01 -0.86
N ASP A 21 15.64 -0.01 -0.99
CA ASP A 21 15.65 1.16 -0.09
C ASP A 21 14.35 1.96 -0.22
N ILE A 22 13.85 2.17 -1.42
CA ILE A 22 12.56 2.83 -1.68
C ILE A 22 11.41 2.06 -1.03
N LEU A 23 11.35 0.76 -1.25
CA LEU A 23 10.30 -0.09 -0.69
C LEU A 23 10.37 -0.17 0.84
N SER A 24 11.56 -0.25 1.41
CA SER A 24 11.76 -0.25 2.86
C SER A 24 11.33 1.06 3.49
N ALA A 25 11.67 2.20 2.88
CA ALA A 25 11.25 3.52 3.36
C ALA A 25 9.71 3.67 3.29
N THR A 26 9.10 3.21 2.21
CA THR A 26 7.64 3.22 2.05
C THR A 26 6.95 2.32 3.07
N LYS A 27 7.49 1.15 3.33
CA LYS A 27 7.01 0.24 4.37
C LYS A 27 6.97 0.93 5.74
N THR A 28 8.06 1.59 6.13
CA THR A 28 8.15 2.32 7.40
C THR A 28 7.10 3.41 7.49
N LYS A 29 6.87 4.16 6.41
CA LYS A 29 5.84 5.19 6.36
C LYS A 29 4.43 4.61 6.52
N HIS A 30 4.15 3.48 5.87
CA HIS A 30 2.88 2.76 6.02
C HIS A 30 2.67 2.26 7.45
N GLU A 31 3.70 1.73 8.08
CA GLU A 31 3.64 1.29 9.48
C GLU A 31 3.32 2.46 10.40
N THR A 32 3.97 3.60 10.22
CA THR A 32 3.74 4.80 11.02
C THR A 32 2.31 5.29 10.90
N ILE A 33 1.78 5.36 9.69
CA ILE A 33 0.39 5.77 9.44
C ILE A 33 -0.58 4.74 10.02
N GLY A 34 -0.29 3.46 9.85
CA GLY A 34 -1.10 2.36 10.40
C GLY A 34 -1.18 2.41 11.92
N ASP A 35 -0.09 2.69 12.60
CA ASP A 35 -0.04 2.82 14.05
C ASP A 35 -0.88 4.01 14.54
N LYS A 36 -0.77 5.16 13.89
CA LYS A 36 -1.57 6.34 14.20
C LYS A 36 -3.06 6.08 13.99
N LEU A 37 -3.42 5.43 12.90
CA LEU A 37 -4.79 5.07 12.60
C LEU A 37 -5.35 4.08 13.64
N HIS A 38 -4.55 3.11 14.05
CA HIS A 38 -4.94 2.14 15.08
C HIS A 38 -5.25 2.83 16.42
N ILE A 39 -4.38 3.75 16.85
CA ILE A 39 -4.57 4.53 18.08
C ILE A 39 -5.89 5.33 17.99
N GLN A 40 -6.15 5.95 16.86
CA GLN A 40 -7.36 6.74 16.67
C GLN A 40 -8.63 5.87 16.69
N LEU A 41 -8.59 4.71 16.02
CA LEU A 41 -9.72 3.77 16.03
C LEU A 41 -10.01 3.24 17.43
N GLN A 42 -8.99 3.02 18.26
CA GLN A 42 -9.18 2.64 19.66
C GLN A 42 -9.92 3.71 20.47
N LYS A 43 -9.71 4.99 20.19
CA LYS A 43 -10.45 6.10 20.85
C LYS A 43 -11.95 6.03 20.58
N TYR A 44 -12.36 5.53 19.43
CA TYR A 44 -13.76 5.43 19.03
C TYR A 44 -14.37 4.05 19.30
N GLY A 45 -13.60 3.13 19.89
CA GLY A 45 -14.07 1.78 20.17
C GLY A 45 -14.28 0.90 18.96
N ASP A 46 -13.77 1.31 17.79
CA ASP A 46 -13.86 0.55 16.55
C ASP A 46 -12.67 -0.37 16.36
N GLU A 47 -12.95 -1.56 15.83
CA GLU A 47 -11.90 -2.48 15.40
C GLU A 47 -11.51 -2.19 13.95
N THR A 48 -10.20 -2.28 13.66
CA THR A 48 -9.68 -2.21 12.29
C THR A 48 -10.16 -3.42 11.49
N LYS A 49 -11.21 -3.26 10.72
CA LYS A 49 -11.54 -4.22 9.67
C LYS A 49 -10.79 -3.81 8.41
N ALA A 50 -9.85 -4.65 7.97
CA ALA A 50 -9.24 -4.46 6.66
C ALA A 50 -10.35 -4.49 5.59
N PRO A 51 -10.46 -3.48 4.72
CA PRO A 51 -11.42 -3.53 3.63
C PRO A 51 -11.20 -4.79 2.79
N SER A 52 -12.26 -5.52 2.50
CA SER A 52 -12.19 -6.76 1.71
C SER A 52 -11.56 -6.56 0.32
N ALA A 53 -11.65 -5.34 -0.23
CA ALA A 53 -11.02 -4.98 -1.49
C ALA A 53 -9.49 -4.92 -1.38
N MET A 54 -8.94 -4.47 -0.24
CA MET A 54 -7.50 -4.53 0.00
C MET A 54 -7.03 -5.99 0.14
N ALA A 55 -7.79 -6.82 0.85
CA ALA A 55 -7.48 -8.24 0.98
C ALA A 55 -7.45 -8.95 -0.38
N LYS A 56 -8.38 -8.64 -1.29
CA LYS A 56 -8.42 -9.19 -2.66
C LYS A 56 -7.24 -8.72 -3.51
N GLY A 57 -6.90 -7.44 -3.46
CA GLY A 57 -5.76 -6.88 -4.18
C GLY A 57 -4.45 -7.52 -3.77
N MET A 58 -4.33 -7.89 -2.53
CA MET A 58 -3.11 -8.48 -1.96
C MET A 58 -2.99 -9.97 -2.21
N SER A 59 -4.10 -10.69 -2.16
CA SER A 59 -4.14 -12.08 -2.59
C SER A 59 -3.71 -12.19 -4.06
N TRP A 60 -4.10 -11.22 -4.89
CA TRP A 60 -3.67 -11.11 -6.28
C TRP A 60 -2.16 -10.84 -6.39
N MET A 61 -1.62 -9.88 -5.64
CA MET A 61 -0.19 -9.59 -5.60
C MET A 61 0.63 -10.80 -5.16
N LYS A 62 0.21 -11.48 -4.11
CA LYS A 62 0.85 -12.69 -3.62
C LYS A 62 0.89 -13.79 -4.66
N THR A 63 -0.22 -14.03 -5.35
CA THR A 63 -0.33 -15.06 -6.38
C THR A 63 0.56 -14.73 -7.58
N ASN A 64 0.53 -13.49 -8.06
CA ASN A 64 1.32 -13.06 -9.20
C ASN A 64 2.82 -12.97 -8.90
N ALA A 65 3.20 -12.56 -7.69
CA ALA A 65 4.60 -12.57 -7.25
C ALA A 65 5.20 -13.98 -7.22
N LYS A 66 4.40 -15.00 -6.91
CA LYS A 66 4.84 -16.40 -6.98
C LYS A 66 5.05 -16.90 -8.41
N LEU A 67 4.29 -16.38 -9.37
CA LEU A 67 4.38 -16.75 -10.78
C LEU A 67 5.54 -16.05 -11.52
N ALA A 68 6.08 -14.99 -10.93
CA ALA A 68 7.03 -14.09 -11.58
C ALA A 68 8.48 -14.32 -11.13
N MET A 69 8.93 -15.56 -11.10
CA MET A 69 10.24 -15.92 -10.53
C MET A 69 11.46 -15.51 -11.34
N GLU A 70 11.33 -15.06 -12.61
CA GLU A 70 12.49 -14.92 -13.51
C GLU A 70 12.98 -13.47 -13.74
N ASP A 71 12.12 -12.44 -13.68
CA ASP A 71 12.52 -11.02 -13.85
C ASP A 71 12.04 -10.20 -12.65
N SER A 72 12.71 -10.40 -11.52
CA SER A 72 12.16 -9.98 -10.24
C SER A 72 11.91 -8.49 -10.10
N ASP A 73 12.84 -7.62 -10.52
CA ASP A 73 12.72 -6.18 -10.27
C ASP A 73 11.63 -5.54 -11.12
N ARG A 74 11.62 -5.83 -12.42
CA ARG A 74 10.61 -5.32 -13.35
C ARG A 74 9.21 -5.79 -13.00
N VAL A 75 9.06 -7.08 -12.72
CA VAL A 75 7.77 -7.67 -12.36
C VAL A 75 7.30 -7.16 -11.01
N CYS A 76 8.19 -7.07 -10.03
CA CYS A 76 7.87 -6.49 -8.73
C CYS A 76 7.43 -5.04 -8.85
N ALA A 77 8.12 -4.24 -9.67
CA ALA A 77 7.73 -2.86 -9.94
C ALA A 77 6.33 -2.77 -10.57
N GLY A 78 6.02 -3.64 -11.51
CA GLY A 78 4.70 -3.75 -12.13
C GLY A 78 3.60 -4.07 -11.11
N LEU A 79 3.83 -5.05 -10.27
CA LEU A 79 2.91 -5.46 -9.22
C LEU A 79 2.68 -4.35 -8.19
N ILE A 80 3.74 -3.69 -7.76
CA ILE A 80 3.65 -2.55 -6.83
C ILE A 80 2.86 -1.41 -7.47
N THR A 81 3.14 -1.08 -8.73
CA THR A 81 2.41 -0.03 -9.46
C THR A 81 0.92 -0.33 -9.55
N ASP A 82 0.56 -1.56 -9.90
CA ASP A 82 -0.84 -1.98 -9.96
C ASP A 82 -1.51 -1.90 -8.58
N GLY A 83 -0.82 -2.35 -7.54
CA GLY A 83 -1.30 -2.26 -6.16
C GLY A 83 -1.51 -0.82 -5.71
N CYS A 84 -0.58 0.09 -6.02
CA CYS A 84 -0.71 1.51 -5.73
C CYS A 84 -1.93 2.13 -6.42
N ASN A 85 -2.11 1.85 -7.70
CA ASN A 85 -3.25 2.36 -8.47
C ASN A 85 -4.58 1.86 -7.93
N MET A 86 -4.67 0.60 -7.55
CA MET A 86 -5.85 0.03 -6.90
C MET A 86 -6.12 0.67 -5.53
N GLY A 87 -5.08 0.87 -4.74
CA GLY A 87 -5.17 1.51 -3.44
C GLY A 87 -5.65 2.95 -3.53
N VAL A 88 -5.08 3.74 -4.43
CA VAL A 88 -5.48 5.13 -4.68
C VAL A 88 -6.94 5.21 -5.11
N LYS A 89 -7.35 4.38 -6.05
CA LYS A 89 -8.74 4.30 -6.51
C LYS A 89 -9.70 4.00 -5.36
N THR A 90 -9.37 3.03 -4.53
CA THR A 90 -10.20 2.64 -3.38
C THR A 90 -10.31 3.77 -2.35
N LEU A 91 -9.21 4.45 -2.07
CA LEU A 91 -9.18 5.55 -1.10
C LEU A 91 -9.95 6.78 -1.60
N TYR A 92 -9.86 7.14 -2.87
CA TYR A 92 -10.68 8.20 -3.44
C TYR A 92 -12.16 7.86 -3.42
N ARG A 93 -12.51 6.61 -3.70
CA ARG A 93 -13.90 6.15 -3.58
C ARG A 93 -14.41 6.32 -2.15
N TYR A 94 -13.61 5.93 -1.17
CA TYR A 94 -13.93 6.10 0.24
C TYR A 94 -14.15 7.57 0.59
N LEU A 95 -13.25 8.47 0.19
CA LEU A 95 -13.39 9.92 0.43
C LEU A 95 -14.65 10.49 -0.19
N ASN A 96 -15.05 10.03 -1.37
CA ASN A 96 -16.26 10.49 -2.05
C ASN A 96 -17.54 9.96 -1.42
N GLU A 97 -17.53 8.74 -0.91
CA GLU A 97 -18.69 8.12 -0.27
C GLU A 97 -18.92 8.63 1.17
N TYR A 98 -17.86 8.92 1.89
CA TYR A 98 -17.89 9.31 3.30
C TYR A 98 -17.47 10.76 3.51
N VAL A 99 -18.10 11.68 2.77
CA VAL A 99 -17.83 13.13 2.84
C VAL A 99 -18.04 13.69 4.24
N ALA A 100 -18.94 13.09 5.03
CA ALA A 100 -19.21 13.46 6.41
C ALA A 100 -18.28 12.78 7.43
N ALA A 101 -17.31 11.98 6.99
CA ALA A 101 -16.33 11.39 7.88
C ALA A 101 -15.48 12.47 8.56
N GLU A 102 -14.98 12.17 9.75
CA GLU A 102 -14.15 13.11 10.49
C GLU A 102 -12.93 13.54 9.66
N GLU A 103 -12.58 14.81 9.78
CA GLU A 103 -11.47 15.42 9.06
C GLU A 103 -10.17 14.64 9.23
N GLU A 104 -9.90 14.15 10.43
CA GLU A 104 -8.71 13.35 10.75
C GLU A 104 -8.68 12.04 9.97
N ALA A 105 -9.81 11.36 9.80
CA ALA A 105 -9.92 10.15 8.98
C ALA A 105 -9.70 10.44 7.50
N GLN A 106 -10.21 11.56 7.01
CA GLN A 106 -9.98 12.03 5.64
C GLN A 106 -8.50 12.36 5.41
N ASP A 107 -7.85 12.99 6.39
CA ASP A 107 -6.42 13.31 6.32
C ASP A 107 -5.56 12.06 6.24
N PHE A 108 -5.87 11.01 6.99
CA PHE A 108 -5.21 9.72 6.88
C PHE A 108 -5.33 9.14 5.48
N CYS A 109 -6.53 9.18 4.90
CA CYS A 109 -6.74 8.72 3.53
C CYS A 109 -5.89 9.49 2.52
N ARG A 110 -5.83 10.81 2.65
CA ARG A 110 -5.02 11.66 1.77
C ARG A 110 -3.54 11.39 1.92
N ASP A 111 -3.06 11.17 3.14
CA ASP A 111 -1.66 10.83 3.40
C ASP A 111 -1.28 9.50 2.76
N ILE A 112 -2.13 8.49 2.85
CA ILE A 112 -1.91 7.20 2.21
C ILE A 112 -1.94 7.35 0.67
N ILE A 113 -2.86 8.12 0.13
CA ILE A 113 -2.94 8.39 -1.31
C ILE A 113 -1.63 9.00 -1.81
N LYS A 114 -1.11 10.01 -1.13
CA LYS A 114 0.17 10.64 -1.49
C LYS A 114 1.33 9.65 -1.45
N LEU A 115 1.35 8.80 -0.44
CA LEU A 115 2.37 7.78 -0.28
C LEU A 115 2.33 6.77 -1.43
N GLU A 116 1.14 6.31 -1.80
CA GLU A 116 0.93 5.37 -2.90
C GLU A 116 1.27 5.98 -4.26
N GLU A 117 0.85 7.22 -4.51
CA GLU A 117 1.17 7.94 -5.75
C GLU A 117 2.67 8.17 -5.89
N HIS A 118 3.34 8.53 -4.80
CA HIS A 118 4.79 8.71 -4.79
C HIS A 118 5.53 7.40 -5.08
N LEU A 119 5.10 6.32 -4.47
CA LEU A 119 5.68 4.99 -4.71
C LEU A 119 5.49 4.56 -6.17
N ALA A 120 4.31 4.74 -6.73
CA ALA A 120 4.04 4.43 -8.13
C ALA A 120 4.95 5.25 -9.07
N GLU A 121 5.19 6.52 -8.77
CA GLU A 121 6.11 7.37 -9.53
C GLU A 121 7.54 6.85 -9.46
N GLU A 122 8.00 6.47 -8.27
CA GLU A 122 9.35 5.92 -8.10
C GLU A 122 9.54 4.57 -8.79
N MET A 123 8.49 3.78 -8.91
CA MET A 123 8.55 2.46 -9.57
C MET A 123 8.69 2.57 -11.10
N LYS A 124 8.35 3.71 -11.70
CA LYS A 124 8.46 3.89 -13.15
C LYS A 124 9.85 3.62 -13.71
N ALA A 125 10.89 3.92 -12.95
CA ALA A 125 12.27 3.68 -13.36
C ALA A 125 12.60 2.19 -13.51
N TYR A 126 11.80 1.31 -12.93
CA TYR A 126 12.03 -0.14 -12.92
C TYR A 126 11.07 -0.89 -13.86
N LEU A 127 10.08 -0.21 -14.43
CA LEU A 127 9.18 -0.77 -15.45
C LEU A 127 9.87 -0.89 -16.82
#